data_8083ed83944ce4f368b8c5867552551d
#
_entry.id   8083ed83944ce4f368b8c5867552551d
#
_cell.length_a   1.000
_cell.length_b   1.000
_cell.length_c   1.000
_cell.angle_alpha   90.00
_cell.angle_beta   90.00
_cell.angle_gamma   90.00
#
_symmetry.space_group_name_H-M   'P 1'
#
loop_
_entity.id
_entity.type
_entity.pdbx_description
1 polymer ?
#
loop_
_entity_poly.entity_id
_entity_poly.type
_entity_poly.pdbx_seq_one_letter_code
_entity_poly.pdbx_strand_id
1 'polypeptide(L)'
;EGAPLSSNASSLSEMVRIAMSDLPAKEQPDFIGTFHYLGFSWGVRPSAAEQKEQDYWDTTATLLFAQKAELLSPDQKFDAIVVDEAQDFAASWWPVVFAAAKNMDDLHLAIFRDDAQDVFEGRHSRPDIELPSFPLDDNLRNSRQVVNTFTPLIDHKINMRGGEGFPTRIIFTKDNDSIEAADDAVSQLVDVEGWLPEHVALLTTQGRHPVHAEQLSQGKDSYWQDLWSTDDVFYSTVSGFKGLERPAVVIAINGFHEHVNVKHLIYTAIT
;
A
#
# COMPACT_ATOMS: atom_id res chain seq x y z
N GLU A 1 -3.67 -18.20 -7.46
CA GLU A 1 -3.83 -17.26 -8.58
C GLU A 1 -3.39 -15.91 -8.08
N GLY A 2 -2.12 -15.54 -8.39
CA GLY A 2 -1.54 -14.29 -7.95
C GLY A 2 -2.31 -13.13 -8.57
N ALA A 3 -3.04 -12.38 -7.74
CA ALA A 3 -3.55 -11.08 -8.16
C ALA A 3 -2.35 -10.21 -8.57
N PRO A 4 -2.39 -9.53 -9.70
CA PRO A 4 -1.30 -8.64 -10.09
C PRO A 4 -1.10 -7.61 -8.99
N LEU A 5 0.15 -7.43 -8.57
CA LEU A 5 0.62 -6.47 -7.54
C LEU A 5 0.20 -5.02 -7.81
N SER A 6 -0.45 -4.77 -8.93
CA SER A 6 -1.00 -3.46 -9.33
C SER A 6 -2.21 -3.00 -8.52
N SER A 7 -2.79 -3.84 -7.63
CA SER A 7 -3.99 -3.46 -6.89
C SER A 7 -3.72 -2.55 -5.70
N ASN A 8 -2.57 -2.70 -5.02
CA ASN A 8 -2.32 -2.01 -3.76
C ASN A 8 -1.95 -0.54 -3.93
N ALA A 9 -1.29 -0.19 -5.01
CA ALA A 9 -0.84 1.17 -5.23
C ALA A 9 -1.86 2.08 -5.93
N SER A 10 -3.03 1.56 -6.32
CA SER A 10 -4.09 2.39 -6.93
C SER A 10 -4.84 3.24 -5.89
N SER A 11 -5.04 2.71 -4.67
CA SER A 11 -5.71 3.44 -3.58
C SER A 11 -4.86 4.59 -3.04
N LEU A 12 -3.58 4.32 -2.75
CA LEU A 12 -2.65 5.36 -2.30
C LEU A 12 -2.46 6.43 -3.39
N SER A 13 -2.32 6.04 -4.65
CA SER A 13 -2.21 6.99 -5.77
C SER A 13 -3.45 7.86 -5.90
N GLU A 14 -4.64 7.32 -5.68
CA GLU A 14 -5.88 8.08 -5.71
C GLU A 14 -5.98 9.04 -4.51
N MET A 15 -5.60 8.61 -3.32
CA MET A 15 -5.51 9.47 -2.14
C MET A 15 -4.60 10.67 -2.39
N VAL A 16 -3.38 10.42 -2.91
CA VAL A 16 -2.43 11.50 -3.23
C VAL A 16 -3.01 12.43 -4.30
N ARG A 17 -3.68 11.88 -5.32
CA ARG A 17 -4.31 12.69 -6.38
C ARG A 17 -5.42 13.58 -5.83
N ILE A 18 -6.26 13.07 -4.93
CA ILE A 18 -7.30 13.84 -4.25
C ILE A 18 -6.65 14.94 -3.39
N ALA A 19 -5.65 14.60 -2.57
CA ALA A 19 -4.95 15.57 -1.72
C ALA A 19 -4.26 16.69 -2.52
N MET A 20 -3.80 16.41 -3.73
CA MET A 20 -3.14 17.38 -4.61
C MET A 20 -4.10 18.14 -5.52
N SER A 21 -5.39 17.77 -5.56
CA SER A 21 -6.39 18.36 -6.48
C SER A 21 -6.64 19.85 -6.21
N ASP A 22 -6.47 20.31 -4.97
CA ASP A 22 -6.66 21.70 -4.57
C ASP A 22 -5.48 22.60 -4.94
N LEU A 23 -4.35 22.02 -5.36
CA LEU A 23 -3.20 22.81 -5.81
C LEU A 23 -3.43 23.39 -7.21
N PRO A 24 -2.88 24.59 -7.50
CA PRO A 24 -2.87 25.10 -8.86
C PRO A 24 -2.24 24.10 -9.84
N ALA A 25 -2.78 23.97 -11.05
CA ALA A 25 -2.34 22.97 -12.04
C ALA A 25 -0.81 22.95 -12.28
N LYS A 26 -0.15 24.10 -12.20
CA LYS A 26 1.32 24.24 -12.34
C LYS A 26 2.12 23.72 -11.13
N GLU A 27 1.45 23.46 -10.03
CA GLU A 27 2.03 22.97 -8.77
C GLU A 27 1.68 21.51 -8.51
N GLN A 28 0.81 20.93 -9.36
CA GLN A 28 0.49 19.52 -9.31
C GLN A 28 1.60 18.69 -9.96
N PRO A 29 1.87 17.47 -9.45
CA PRO A 29 2.79 16.55 -10.11
C PRO A 29 2.31 16.16 -11.51
N ASP A 30 3.22 16.06 -12.48
CA ASP A 30 2.90 15.60 -13.84
C ASP A 30 2.43 14.14 -13.88
N PHE A 31 2.83 13.35 -12.89
CA PHE A 31 2.45 11.95 -12.75
C PHE A 31 2.25 11.58 -11.29
N ILE A 32 1.11 10.94 -11.00
CA ILE A 32 0.82 10.25 -9.74
C ILE A 32 0.30 8.86 -10.11
N GLY A 33 0.98 7.82 -9.68
CA GLY A 33 0.58 6.46 -10.00
C GLY A 33 1.56 5.40 -9.54
N THR A 34 1.26 4.15 -9.87
CA THR A 34 2.12 3.02 -9.56
C THR A 34 3.27 2.92 -10.56
N PHE A 35 4.34 2.19 -10.20
CA PHE A 35 5.44 1.89 -11.09
C PHE A 35 4.97 1.28 -12.42
N HIS A 36 4.06 0.31 -12.37
CA HIS A 36 3.53 -0.31 -13.59
C HIS A 36 2.69 0.65 -14.42
N TYR A 37 1.90 1.51 -13.76
CA TYR A 37 1.09 2.50 -14.45
C TYR A 37 1.96 3.55 -15.15
N LEU A 38 3.12 3.87 -14.60
CA LEU A 38 4.11 4.73 -15.26
C LEU A 38 4.54 4.14 -16.60
N GLY A 39 4.93 2.86 -16.62
CA GLY A 39 5.28 2.17 -17.87
C GLY A 39 4.12 2.11 -18.87
N PHE A 40 2.89 1.94 -18.39
CA PHE A 40 1.69 1.99 -19.24
C PHE A 40 1.45 3.37 -19.82
N SER A 41 1.73 4.44 -19.10
CA SER A 41 1.60 5.81 -19.59
C SER A 41 2.52 6.09 -20.78
N TRP A 42 3.65 5.38 -20.85
CA TRP A 42 4.60 5.42 -21.99
C TRP A 42 4.22 4.50 -23.14
N GLY A 43 3.05 3.90 -23.09
CA GLY A 43 2.50 3.08 -24.17
C GLY A 43 2.89 1.61 -24.17
N VAL A 44 3.58 1.11 -23.12
CA VAL A 44 3.80 -0.33 -22.95
C VAL A 44 2.48 -1.00 -22.61
N ARG A 45 2.15 -2.07 -23.33
CA ARG A 45 0.89 -2.82 -23.15
C ARG A 45 1.20 -4.31 -23.18
N PRO A 46 1.28 -4.98 -22.03
CA PRO A 46 1.46 -6.42 -21.98
C PRO A 46 0.23 -7.15 -22.51
N SER A 47 0.45 -8.24 -23.23
CA SER A 47 -0.61 -9.17 -23.61
C SER A 47 -1.17 -9.91 -22.38
N ALA A 48 -2.37 -10.46 -22.51
CA ALA A 48 -2.97 -11.26 -21.44
C ALA A 48 -2.16 -12.54 -21.10
N ALA A 49 -1.35 -13.04 -22.03
CA ALA A 49 -0.44 -14.16 -21.79
C ALA A 49 0.76 -13.72 -20.94
N GLU A 50 1.43 -12.64 -21.31
CA GLU A 50 2.57 -12.08 -20.59
C GLU A 50 2.23 -11.70 -19.16
N GLN A 51 1.04 -11.16 -18.91
CA GLN A 51 0.58 -10.80 -17.56
C GLN A 51 0.48 -12.00 -16.60
N LYS A 52 0.42 -13.22 -17.12
CA LYS A 52 0.31 -14.46 -16.31
C LYS A 52 1.67 -15.07 -16.02
N GLU A 53 2.73 -14.63 -16.66
CA GLU A 53 4.08 -15.11 -16.38
C GLU A 53 4.56 -14.54 -15.04
N GLN A 54 5.05 -15.41 -14.16
CA GLN A 54 5.41 -15.06 -12.79
C GLN A 54 6.48 -13.96 -12.72
N ASP A 55 7.48 -14.02 -13.59
CA ASP A 55 8.61 -13.10 -13.59
C ASP A 55 8.48 -11.93 -14.59
N TYR A 56 7.38 -11.88 -15.35
CA TYR A 56 7.20 -10.87 -16.40
C TYR A 56 7.38 -9.44 -15.89
N TRP A 57 6.77 -9.14 -14.74
CA TRP A 57 6.74 -7.78 -14.19
C TRP A 57 8.10 -7.30 -13.68
N ASP A 58 8.92 -8.22 -13.15
CA ASP A 58 10.23 -7.89 -12.60
C ASP A 58 11.38 -8.06 -13.62
N THR A 59 11.09 -8.58 -14.82
CA THR A 59 12.06 -8.82 -15.88
C THR A 59 11.68 -8.13 -17.19
N THR A 60 10.82 -8.74 -17.99
CA THR A 60 10.50 -8.27 -19.35
C THR A 60 9.83 -6.89 -19.32
N ALA A 61 8.86 -6.66 -18.45
CA ALA A 61 8.16 -5.37 -18.35
C ALA A 61 9.13 -4.24 -17.96
N THR A 62 10.02 -4.48 -17.00
CA THR A 62 11.00 -3.47 -16.57
C THR A 62 11.99 -3.11 -17.65
N LEU A 63 12.44 -4.08 -18.47
CA LEU A 63 13.30 -3.80 -19.62
C LEU A 63 12.58 -2.93 -20.66
N LEU A 64 11.32 -3.24 -20.96
CA LEU A 64 10.51 -2.45 -21.88
C LEU A 64 10.26 -1.04 -21.35
N PHE A 65 10.00 -0.89 -20.05
CA PHE A 65 9.82 0.41 -19.40
C PHE A 65 11.10 1.23 -19.48
N ALA A 66 12.26 0.65 -19.17
CA ALA A 66 13.55 1.32 -19.26
C ALA A 66 13.84 1.81 -20.68
N GLN A 67 13.65 0.96 -21.69
CA GLN A 67 13.81 1.33 -23.09
C GLN A 67 12.89 2.48 -23.51
N LYS A 68 11.65 2.49 -23.01
CA LYS A 68 10.71 3.59 -23.29
C LYS A 68 11.12 4.88 -22.59
N ALA A 69 11.55 4.80 -21.33
CA ALA A 69 12.02 5.95 -20.56
C ALA A 69 13.25 6.62 -21.22
N GLU A 70 14.17 5.83 -21.80
CA GLU A 70 15.32 6.37 -22.54
C GLU A 70 14.92 7.17 -23.79
N LEU A 71 13.81 6.78 -24.43
CA LEU A 71 13.29 7.43 -25.64
C LEU A 71 12.41 8.65 -25.38
N LEU A 72 12.10 8.96 -24.12
CA LEU A 72 11.33 10.14 -23.77
C LEU A 72 12.11 11.41 -24.12
N SER A 73 11.41 12.42 -24.62
CA SER A 73 11.97 13.75 -24.79
C SER A 73 12.24 14.41 -23.42
N PRO A 74 13.16 15.38 -23.30
CA PRO A 74 13.48 16.03 -22.03
C PRO A 74 12.29 16.63 -21.30
N ASP A 75 11.28 17.11 -22.02
CA ASP A 75 10.03 17.67 -21.49
C ASP A 75 9.03 16.60 -20.99
N GLN A 76 9.25 15.33 -21.29
CA GLN A 76 8.49 14.20 -20.78
C GLN A 76 9.19 13.50 -19.60
N LYS A 77 10.40 13.93 -19.24
CA LYS A 77 11.17 13.40 -18.13
C LYS A 77 10.98 14.27 -16.88
N PHE A 78 11.27 13.70 -15.72
CA PHE A 78 11.01 14.31 -14.42
C PHE A 78 12.26 15.01 -13.85
N ASP A 79 12.07 16.20 -13.31
CA ASP A 79 13.08 16.94 -12.53
C ASP A 79 13.08 16.52 -11.06
N ALA A 80 11.93 16.02 -10.57
CA ALA A 80 11.75 15.55 -9.21
C ALA A 80 10.99 14.19 -9.21
N ILE A 81 11.42 13.26 -8.38
CA ILE A 81 10.78 11.94 -8.22
C ILE A 81 10.62 11.65 -6.74
N VAL A 82 9.41 11.30 -6.33
CA VAL A 82 9.11 10.81 -4.99
C VAL A 82 8.67 9.35 -5.11
N VAL A 83 9.35 8.47 -4.38
CA VAL A 83 9.00 7.05 -4.29
C VAL A 83 8.54 6.76 -2.87
N ASP A 84 7.29 6.39 -2.72
CA ASP A 84 6.74 5.95 -1.45
C ASP A 84 6.64 4.41 -1.40
N GLU A 85 6.60 3.85 -0.18
CA GLU A 85 6.58 2.39 0.04
C GLU A 85 7.73 1.65 -0.70
N ALA A 86 8.91 2.24 -0.72
CA ALA A 86 10.03 1.76 -1.53
C ALA A 86 10.56 0.36 -1.11
N GLN A 87 10.18 -0.15 0.06
CA GLN A 87 10.46 -1.54 0.45
C GLN A 87 9.77 -2.55 -0.48
N ASP A 88 8.70 -2.15 -1.18
CA ASP A 88 8.01 -3.00 -2.16
C ASP A 88 8.67 -2.98 -3.55
N PHE A 89 9.73 -2.18 -3.74
CA PHE A 89 10.42 -2.06 -5.03
C PHE A 89 11.35 -3.23 -5.30
N ALA A 90 11.22 -3.83 -6.48
CA ALA A 90 12.21 -4.77 -7.00
C ALA A 90 13.48 -4.02 -7.43
N ALA A 91 14.64 -4.68 -7.36
CA ALA A 91 15.92 -4.09 -7.78
C ALA A 91 15.91 -3.63 -9.24
N SER A 92 15.21 -4.38 -10.10
CA SER A 92 15.06 -4.07 -11.52
C SER A 92 14.26 -2.81 -11.83
N TRP A 93 13.52 -2.27 -10.87
CA TRP A 93 12.67 -1.08 -11.07
C TRP A 93 13.47 0.23 -10.98
N TRP A 94 14.54 0.26 -10.19
CA TRP A 94 15.35 1.46 -10.01
C TRP A 94 15.97 2.01 -11.29
N PRO A 95 16.55 1.18 -12.18
CA PRO A 95 17.01 1.66 -13.49
C PRO A 95 15.94 2.37 -14.30
N VAL A 96 14.68 1.92 -14.23
CA VAL A 96 13.56 2.57 -14.93
C VAL A 96 13.27 3.96 -14.33
N VAL A 97 13.25 4.06 -13.00
CA VAL A 97 13.05 5.34 -12.29
C VAL A 97 14.16 6.34 -12.72
N PHE A 98 15.41 5.90 -12.74
CA PHE A 98 16.53 6.77 -13.13
C PHE A 98 16.52 7.14 -14.62
N ALA A 99 16.11 6.21 -15.51
CA ALA A 99 15.94 6.51 -16.92
C ALA A 99 14.83 7.55 -17.19
N ALA A 100 13.85 7.64 -16.29
CA ALA A 100 12.78 8.64 -16.35
C ALA A 100 13.22 10.04 -15.85
N ALA A 101 14.39 10.14 -15.18
CA ALA A 101 14.92 11.42 -14.75
C ALA A 101 15.44 12.24 -15.92
N LYS A 102 15.21 13.55 -15.90
CA LYS A 102 15.67 14.48 -16.92
C LYS A 102 17.19 14.67 -16.90
N ASN A 103 17.73 14.82 -15.70
CA ASN A 103 19.16 14.91 -15.44
C ASN A 103 19.45 14.32 -14.06
N MET A 104 20.29 13.30 -13.99
CA MET A 104 20.63 12.64 -12.73
C MET A 104 21.42 13.53 -11.77
N ASP A 105 22.20 14.49 -12.26
CA ASP A 105 23.00 15.40 -11.43
C ASP A 105 22.13 16.46 -10.73
N ASP A 106 20.96 16.78 -11.29
CA ASP A 106 20.04 17.79 -10.77
C ASP A 106 18.71 17.16 -10.28
N LEU A 107 18.61 15.84 -10.21
CA LEU A 107 17.39 15.13 -9.80
C LEU A 107 17.09 15.38 -8.31
N HIS A 108 15.91 15.91 -8.02
CA HIS A 108 15.36 15.90 -6.68
C HIS A 108 14.68 14.54 -6.40
N LEU A 109 15.36 13.68 -5.65
CA LEU A 109 14.88 12.34 -5.34
C LEU A 109 14.58 12.22 -3.84
N ALA A 110 13.34 11.83 -3.52
CA ALA A 110 12.93 11.47 -2.16
C ALA A 110 12.38 10.02 -2.17
N ILE A 111 12.86 9.22 -1.21
CA ILE A 111 12.47 7.82 -1.07
C ILE A 111 11.98 7.59 0.35
N PHE A 112 10.73 7.22 0.50
CA PHE A 112 10.13 6.82 1.77
C PHE A 112 10.01 5.29 1.82
N ARG A 113 10.36 4.72 2.98
CA ARG A 113 10.31 3.28 3.17
C ARG A 113 10.12 2.93 4.65
N ASP A 114 9.44 1.82 4.90
CA ASP A 114 9.34 1.19 6.20
C ASP A 114 9.78 -0.27 6.08
N ASP A 115 10.97 -0.59 6.59
CA ASP A 115 11.54 -1.94 6.50
C ASP A 115 10.73 -2.97 7.32
N ALA A 116 9.92 -2.53 8.29
CA ALA A 116 9.02 -3.39 9.05
C ALA A 116 7.71 -3.73 8.30
N GLN A 117 7.37 -2.97 7.25
CA GLN A 117 6.23 -3.23 6.37
C GLN A 117 6.61 -4.00 5.10
N ASP A 118 7.74 -4.67 5.10
CA ASP A 118 8.19 -5.50 3.99
C ASP A 118 7.49 -6.87 4.04
N VAL A 119 6.32 -6.91 3.45
CA VAL A 119 5.44 -8.09 3.46
C VAL A 119 5.90 -9.16 2.46
N PHE A 120 6.58 -8.75 1.38
CA PHE A 120 6.92 -9.65 0.27
C PHE A 120 8.40 -10.03 0.29
N GLU A 121 8.68 -11.32 0.46
CA GLU A 121 10.03 -11.84 0.41
C GLU A 121 10.73 -11.50 -0.92
N GLY A 122 11.98 -11.04 -0.84
CA GLY A 122 12.84 -10.81 -2.01
C GLY A 122 12.73 -9.43 -2.65
N ARG A 123 11.96 -8.49 -2.08
CA ARG A 123 11.81 -7.13 -2.64
C ARG A 123 12.64 -6.03 -1.97
N HIS A 124 13.35 -6.24 -0.92
CA HIS A 124 14.12 -5.24 -0.13
C HIS A 124 15.16 -4.42 -0.88
N SER A 125 14.91 -4.01 -2.10
CA SER A 125 15.93 -3.32 -2.86
C SER A 125 16.08 -1.86 -2.44
N ARG A 126 17.31 -1.40 -2.48
CA ARG A 126 17.65 0.02 -2.42
C ARG A 126 18.27 0.44 -3.74
N PRO A 127 18.09 1.71 -4.15
CA PRO A 127 18.82 2.19 -5.31
C PRO A 127 20.32 2.13 -5.06
N ASP A 128 21.11 1.81 -6.11
CA ASP A 128 22.57 1.81 -6.07
C ASP A 128 23.11 3.24 -6.23
N ILE A 129 22.69 4.12 -5.33
CA ILE A 129 23.17 5.51 -5.22
C ILE A 129 23.29 5.88 -3.74
N GLU A 130 24.24 6.74 -3.43
CA GLU A 130 24.42 7.23 -2.06
C GLU A 130 23.41 8.35 -1.76
N LEU A 131 22.53 8.13 -0.79
CA LEU A 131 21.52 9.09 -0.35
C LEU A 131 21.64 9.34 1.15
N PRO A 132 21.50 10.59 1.61
CA PRO A 132 21.40 10.86 3.04
C PRO A 132 20.13 10.20 3.61
N SER A 133 20.28 9.54 4.76
CA SER A 133 19.16 8.86 5.44
C SER A 133 18.71 9.68 6.64
N PHE A 134 17.40 9.89 6.73
CA PHE A 134 16.74 10.58 7.83
C PHE A 134 15.74 9.63 8.50
N PRO A 135 16.03 9.13 9.71
CA PRO A 135 15.10 8.26 10.41
C PRO A 135 13.85 9.04 10.86
N LEU A 136 12.66 8.44 10.68
CA LEU A 136 11.39 8.94 11.17
C LEU A 136 10.92 8.02 12.31
N ASP A 137 11.53 8.17 13.48
CA ASP A 137 11.33 7.27 14.62
C ASP A 137 10.09 7.63 15.47
N ASP A 138 9.48 8.80 15.25
CA ASP A 138 8.33 9.26 16.02
C ASP A 138 7.04 8.72 15.41
N ASN A 139 6.34 7.85 16.13
CA ASN A 139 5.00 7.41 15.76
C ASN A 139 3.96 8.39 16.31
N LEU A 140 3.36 9.14 15.40
CA LEU A 140 2.34 10.15 15.68
C LEU A 140 0.91 9.66 15.37
N ARG A 141 0.80 8.65 14.50
CA ARG A 141 -0.48 8.14 13.97
C ARG A 141 -1.20 7.28 14.97
N ASN A 142 -0.50 6.29 15.52
CA ASN A 142 -1.12 5.26 16.34
C ASN A 142 -1.22 5.67 17.80
N SER A 143 -2.31 5.24 18.47
CA SER A 143 -2.44 5.37 19.90
C SER A 143 -1.39 4.51 20.62
N ARG A 144 -1.10 4.83 21.90
CA ARG A 144 -0.15 4.07 22.72
C ARG A 144 -0.53 2.60 22.84
N GLN A 145 -1.83 2.30 22.91
CA GLN A 145 -2.34 0.93 23.01
C GLN A 145 -2.02 0.14 21.74
N VAL A 146 -2.22 0.74 20.57
CA VAL A 146 -1.87 0.13 19.28
C VAL A 146 -0.35 -0.07 19.18
N VAL A 147 0.46 0.96 19.49
CA VAL A 147 1.93 0.84 19.45
C VAL A 147 2.43 -0.29 20.37
N ASN A 148 1.91 -0.40 21.59
CA ASN A 148 2.28 -1.47 22.51
C ASN A 148 1.93 -2.86 21.97
N THR A 149 0.88 -2.97 21.16
CA THR A 149 0.47 -4.24 20.56
C THR A 149 1.44 -4.69 19.47
N PHE A 150 1.93 -3.79 18.63
CA PHE A 150 2.83 -4.17 17.54
C PHE A 150 4.33 -4.08 17.88
N THR A 151 4.72 -3.41 18.96
CA THR A 151 6.13 -3.30 19.38
C THR A 151 6.88 -4.65 19.41
N PRO A 152 6.28 -5.79 19.82
CA PRO A 152 6.94 -7.08 19.74
C PRO A 152 7.19 -7.59 18.31
N LEU A 153 6.58 -6.97 17.31
CA LEU A 153 6.70 -7.36 15.90
C LEU A 153 7.82 -6.62 15.17
N ILE A 154 8.46 -5.65 15.79
CA ILE A 154 9.53 -4.84 15.19
C ILE A 154 10.84 -5.01 15.93
N ASP A 155 11.95 -4.80 15.22
CA ASP A 155 13.31 -4.98 15.76
C ASP A 155 14.01 -3.64 16.05
N HIS A 156 13.30 -2.51 15.86
CA HIS A 156 13.82 -1.17 16.13
C HIS A 156 12.95 -0.44 17.15
N LYS A 157 13.52 0.59 17.76
CA LYS A 157 12.80 1.39 18.75
C LYS A 157 11.96 2.47 18.06
N ILE A 158 10.70 2.56 18.46
CA ILE A 158 9.77 3.62 18.05
C ILE A 158 9.51 4.56 19.23
N ASN A 159 9.56 5.85 18.99
CA ASN A 159 9.15 6.86 19.95
C ASN A 159 7.64 7.05 19.88
N MET A 160 6.93 6.64 20.92
CA MET A 160 5.49 6.82 21.02
C MET A 160 5.16 8.30 21.29
N ARG A 161 4.55 8.96 20.31
CA ARG A 161 4.08 10.37 20.40
C ARG A 161 2.57 10.48 20.29
N GLY A 162 1.88 9.40 19.87
CA GLY A 162 0.43 9.32 19.83
C GLY A 162 -0.20 9.43 21.23
N GLY A 163 -1.46 9.81 21.26
CA GLY A 163 -2.26 9.91 22.48
C GLY A 163 -2.69 8.54 23.04
N GLU A 164 -3.47 8.57 24.11
CA GLU A 164 -4.18 7.40 24.61
C GLU A 164 -5.30 7.03 23.63
N GLY A 165 -5.55 5.73 23.48
CA GLY A 165 -6.62 5.19 22.65
C GLY A 165 -7.36 4.07 23.37
N PHE A 166 -8.21 3.38 22.63
CA PHE A 166 -8.90 2.20 23.15
C PHE A 166 -7.95 1.00 23.24
N PRO A 167 -8.14 0.10 24.21
CA PRO A 167 -7.39 -1.14 24.30
C PRO A 167 -7.58 -2.00 23.05
N THR A 168 -6.48 -2.54 22.52
CA THR A 168 -6.56 -3.55 21.48
C THR A 168 -7.23 -4.80 22.01
N ARG A 169 -8.20 -5.34 21.29
CA ARG A 169 -8.93 -6.56 21.62
C ARG A 169 -8.43 -7.72 20.78
N ILE A 170 -8.16 -8.85 21.39
CA ILE A 170 -7.80 -10.09 20.69
C ILE A 170 -8.92 -11.10 20.97
N ILE A 171 -9.58 -11.56 19.91
CA ILE A 171 -10.67 -12.53 19.97
C ILE A 171 -10.15 -13.85 19.39
N PHE A 172 -10.19 -14.90 20.20
CA PHE A 172 -9.81 -16.25 19.74
C PHE A 172 -11.03 -16.97 19.20
N THR A 173 -10.93 -17.43 17.96
CA THR A 173 -11.99 -18.17 17.26
C THR A 173 -11.56 -19.63 17.04
N LYS A 174 -12.53 -20.48 16.72
CA LYS A 174 -12.24 -21.81 16.17
C LYS A 174 -11.84 -21.71 14.70
N ASP A 175 -11.29 -22.79 14.16
CA ASP A 175 -10.91 -22.88 12.75
C ASP A 175 -12.07 -22.44 11.83
N ASN A 176 -11.77 -21.57 10.86
CA ASN A 176 -12.66 -20.99 9.87
C ASN A 176 -13.74 -19.99 10.34
N ASP A 177 -13.85 -19.70 11.62
CA ASP A 177 -14.87 -18.76 12.15
C ASP A 177 -14.36 -17.31 12.23
N SER A 178 -13.15 -17.03 11.73
CA SER A 178 -12.51 -15.71 11.87
C SER A 178 -13.25 -14.58 11.11
N ILE A 179 -13.89 -14.89 10.00
CA ILE A 179 -14.68 -13.92 9.22
C ILE A 179 -15.96 -13.57 9.99
N GLU A 180 -16.72 -14.57 10.44
CA GLU A 180 -17.94 -14.37 11.23
C GLU A 180 -17.66 -13.60 12.53
N ALA A 181 -16.60 -13.96 13.26
CA ALA A 181 -16.20 -13.25 14.46
C ALA A 181 -15.75 -11.79 14.17
N ALA A 182 -15.20 -11.53 12.99
CA ALA A 182 -14.86 -10.17 12.60
C ALA A 182 -16.11 -9.34 12.25
N ASP A 183 -17.11 -9.94 11.61
CA ASP A 183 -18.40 -9.30 11.36
C ASP A 183 -19.13 -8.99 12.68
N ASP A 184 -19.10 -9.92 13.65
CA ASP A 184 -19.62 -9.67 15.00
C ASP A 184 -18.89 -8.51 15.69
N ALA A 185 -17.56 -8.43 15.54
CA ALA A 185 -16.77 -7.35 16.10
C ALA A 185 -17.08 -5.99 15.44
N VAL A 186 -17.31 -5.96 14.13
CA VAL A 186 -17.78 -4.75 13.41
C VAL A 186 -19.15 -4.33 13.93
N SER A 187 -20.11 -5.28 14.04
CA SER A 187 -21.43 -5.00 14.57
C SER A 187 -21.36 -4.48 16.02
N GLN A 188 -20.47 -5.05 16.84
CA GLN A 188 -20.25 -4.55 18.21
C GLN A 188 -19.74 -3.11 18.22
N LEU A 189 -18.79 -2.75 17.34
CA LEU A 189 -18.28 -1.38 17.24
C LEU A 189 -19.37 -0.41 16.79
N VAL A 190 -20.11 -0.73 15.74
CA VAL A 190 -21.07 0.17 15.12
C VAL A 190 -22.37 0.24 15.92
N ASP A 191 -23.01 -0.91 16.20
CA ASP A 191 -24.36 -0.97 16.74
C ASP A 191 -24.40 -0.76 18.25
N VAL A 192 -23.33 -1.12 18.96
CA VAL A 192 -23.31 -1.09 20.43
C VAL A 192 -22.40 0.02 20.97
N GLU A 193 -21.21 0.20 20.39
CA GLU A 193 -20.24 1.19 20.88
C GLU A 193 -20.38 2.55 20.19
N GLY A 194 -21.21 2.64 19.12
CA GLY A 194 -21.56 3.88 18.45
C GLY A 194 -20.47 4.47 17.55
N TRP A 195 -19.56 3.62 17.04
CA TRP A 195 -18.63 4.05 16.01
C TRP A 195 -19.39 4.32 14.70
N LEU A 196 -19.00 5.37 13.99
CA LEU A 196 -19.53 5.62 12.66
C LEU A 196 -18.99 4.54 11.69
N PRO A 197 -19.82 3.94 10.82
CA PRO A 197 -19.35 2.89 9.91
C PRO A 197 -18.17 3.30 9.04
N GLU A 198 -18.17 4.53 8.53
CA GLU A 198 -17.08 5.11 7.73
C GLU A 198 -15.77 5.24 8.51
N HIS A 199 -15.77 5.11 9.82
CA HIS A 199 -14.57 5.09 10.65
C HIS A 199 -14.00 3.69 10.86
N VAL A 200 -14.68 2.65 10.37
CA VAL A 200 -14.31 1.26 10.58
C VAL A 200 -13.83 0.61 9.28
N ALA A 201 -12.75 -0.15 9.36
CA ALA A 201 -12.34 -1.07 8.30
C ALA A 201 -12.27 -2.50 8.82
N LEU A 202 -12.70 -3.49 8.00
CA LEU A 202 -12.47 -4.90 8.21
C LEU A 202 -11.45 -5.39 7.19
N LEU A 203 -10.32 -5.91 7.68
CA LEU A 203 -9.21 -6.40 6.87
C LEU A 203 -9.03 -7.91 7.04
N THR A 204 -8.78 -8.61 5.93
CA THR A 204 -8.47 -10.04 5.93
C THR A 204 -7.01 -10.28 5.58
N THR A 205 -6.40 -11.33 6.15
CA THR A 205 -4.98 -11.64 5.93
C THR A 205 -4.70 -12.49 4.68
N GLN A 206 -5.69 -13.26 4.19
CA GLN A 206 -5.53 -14.13 3.03
C GLN A 206 -6.68 -13.98 2.02
N GLY A 207 -7.78 -14.70 2.24
CA GLY A 207 -8.94 -14.63 1.35
C GLY A 207 -9.72 -13.32 1.53
N ARG A 208 -10.40 -12.88 0.47
CA ARG A 208 -11.25 -11.69 0.56
C ARG A 208 -12.51 -11.97 1.38
N HIS A 209 -12.93 -10.99 2.15
CA HIS A 209 -14.27 -10.98 2.73
C HIS A 209 -15.33 -11.03 1.62
N PRO A 210 -16.50 -11.71 1.80
CA PRO A 210 -17.56 -11.78 0.77
C PRO A 210 -18.00 -10.41 0.26
N VAL A 211 -18.22 -9.43 1.15
CA VAL A 211 -18.58 -8.05 0.78
C VAL A 211 -17.50 -7.41 -0.10
N HIS A 212 -16.22 -7.55 0.27
CA HIS A 212 -15.12 -7.05 -0.53
C HIS A 212 -15.08 -7.67 -1.93
N ALA A 213 -15.31 -8.98 -2.02
CA ALA A 213 -15.34 -9.68 -3.31
C ALA A 213 -16.50 -9.20 -4.20
N GLU A 214 -17.67 -8.95 -3.61
CA GLU A 214 -18.83 -8.42 -4.29
C GLU A 214 -18.59 -7.00 -4.80
N GLN A 215 -18.12 -6.09 -3.96
CA GLN A 215 -17.82 -4.70 -4.33
C GLN A 215 -16.82 -4.64 -5.49
N LEU A 216 -15.74 -5.43 -5.44
CA LEU A 216 -14.78 -5.51 -6.54
C LEU A 216 -15.38 -6.03 -7.85
N SER A 217 -16.40 -6.90 -7.79
CA SER A 217 -17.08 -7.41 -8.97
C SER A 217 -17.91 -6.35 -9.69
N GLN A 218 -18.33 -5.31 -8.97
CA GLN A 218 -19.10 -4.18 -9.50
C GLN A 218 -18.20 -3.13 -10.19
N GLY A 219 -16.90 -3.12 -9.85
CA GLY A 219 -15.90 -2.25 -10.48
C GLY A 219 -14.81 -1.84 -9.51
N LYS A 220 -13.57 -1.87 -9.98
CA LYS A 220 -12.42 -1.54 -9.15
C LYS A 220 -12.36 -0.06 -8.78
N ASP A 221 -12.72 0.81 -9.71
CA ASP A 221 -12.64 2.26 -9.48
C ASP A 221 -13.74 2.70 -8.50
N SER A 222 -14.97 2.17 -8.63
CA SER A 222 -16.04 2.44 -7.67
C SER A 222 -15.71 1.93 -6.27
N TYR A 223 -15.12 0.74 -6.15
CA TYR A 223 -14.68 0.18 -4.88
C TYR A 223 -13.71 1.11 -4.11
N TRP A 224 -12.76 1.73 -4.82
CA TRP A 224 -11.83 2.66 -4.17
C TRP A 224 -12.47 4.03 -3.87
N GLN A 225 -13.44 4.45 -4.68
CA GLN A 225 -14.22 5.65 -4.37
C GLN A 225 -15.05 5.49 -3.11
N ASP A 226 -15.56 4.30 -2.84
CA ASP A 226 -16.33 3.99 -1.63
C ASP A 226 -15.54 4.24 -0.35
N LEU A 227 -14.22 4.09 -0.37
CA LEU A 227 -13.35 4.44 0.77
C LEU A 227 -13.54 5.90 1.23
N TRP A 228 -13.89 6.82 0.33
CA TRP A 228 -13.95 8.26 0.59
C TRP A 228 -15.37 8.83 0.57
N SER A 229 -16.31 8.14 -0.05
CA SER A 229 -17.63 8.68 -0.42
C SER A 229 -18.81 7.95 0.22
N THR A 230 -18.59 6.84 0.92
CA THR A 230 -19.67 6.11 1.59
C THR A 230 -19.63 6.27 3.10
N ASP A 231 -20.82 6.18 3.72
CA ASP A 231 -20.99 6.15 5.16
C ASP A 231 -20.97 4.69 5.68
N ASP A 232 -20.29 3.78 4.96
CA ASP A 232 -20.27 2.35 5.24
C ASP A 232 -18.90 1.87 5.75
N VAL A 233 -18.89 0.69 6.37
CA VAL A 233 -17.67 -0.02 6.75
C VAL A 233 -16.87 -0.41 5.50
N PHE A 234 -15.57 -0.15 5.52
CA PHE A 234 -14.70 -0.50 4.42
C PHE A 234 -14.09 -1.89 4.58
N TYR A 235 -14.24 -2.74 3.54
CA TYR A 235 -13.75 -4.11 3.52
C TYR A 235 -12.57 -4.25 2.57
N SER A 236 -11.44 -4.79 3.04
CA SER A 236 -10.26 -5.01 2.19
C SER A 236 -9.42 -6.21 2.66
N THR A 237 -8.36 -6.51 1.94
CA THR A 237 -7.24 -7.31 2.48
C THR A 237 -6.22 -6.39 3.11
N VAL A 238 -5.40 -6.90 4.05
CA VAL A 238 -4.29 -6.12 4.64
C VAL A 238 -3.40 -5.53 3.55
N SER A 239 -2.98 -6.35 2.57
CA SER A 239 -2.15 -5.87 1.46
C SER A 239 -2.86 -4.84 0.58
N GLY A 240 -4.18 -4.92 0.43
CA GLY A 240 -4.97 -3.95 -0.33
C GLY A 240 -5.14 -2.62 0.39
N PHE A 241 -5.10 -2.62 1.71
CA PHE A 241 -5.27 -1.45 2.57
C PHE A 241 -3.95 -0.78 2.95
N LYS A 242 -2.80 -1.38 2.59
CA LYS A 242 -1.48 -0.82 2.90
C LYS A 242 -1.36 0.65 2.45
N GLY A 243 -0.80 1.49 3.33
CA GLY A 243 -0.70 2.94 3.12
C GLY A 243 -1.97 3.73 3.42
N LEU A 244 -3.07 3.07 3.79
CA LEU A 244 -4.33 3.69 4.19
C LEU A 244 -4.54 3.58 5.70
N GLU A 245 -5.53 4.30 6.21
CA GLU A 245 -5.86 4.29 7.64
C GLU A 245 -7.35 4.45 7.91
N ARG A 246 -7.80 3.94 9.06
CA ARG A 246 -9.12 4.16 9.64
C ARG A 246 -9.01 4.30 11.15
N PRO A 247 -9.88 5.09 11.80
CA PRO A 247 -9.91 5.23 13.26
C PRO A 247 -10.06 3.91 14.01
N ALA A 248 -10.76 2.95 13.45
CA ALA A 248 -10.90 1.60 13.99
C ALA A 248 -10.69 0.55 12.91
N VAL A 249 -9.90 -0.48 13.21
CA VAL A 249 -9.60 -1.57 12.27
C VAL A 249 -9.89 -2.91 12.95
N VAL A 250 -10.69 -3.73 12.28
CA VAL A 250 -10.93 -5.14 12.64
C VAL A 250 -10.10 -6.02 11.69
N ILE A 251 -9.27 -6.91 12.23
CA ILE A 251 -8.39 -7.77 11.46
C ILE A 251 -8.84 -9.22 11.63
N ALA A 252 -9.35 -9.82 10.55
CA ALA A 252 -9.67 -11.23 10.48
C ALA A 252 -8.45 -12.02 10.01
N ILE A 253 -7.85 -12.81 10.91
CA ILE A 253 -6.76 -13.73 10.56
C ILE A 253 -7.38 -15.00 10.02
N ASN A 254 -7.62 -15.05 8.70
CA ASN A 254 -8.27 -16.14 7.98
C ASN A 254 -7.28 -17.02 7.19
N GLY A 255 -6.01 -16.98 7.56
CA GLY A 255 -4.91 -17.72 6.94
C GLY A 255 -3.83 -16.79 6.40
N PHE A 256 -2.78 -17.39 5.80
CA PHE A 256 -1.66 -16.67 5.21
C PHE A 256 -1.28 -17.30 3.88
N HIS A 257 -0.90 -16.47 2.91
CA HIS A 257 -0.35 -16.94 1.65
C HIS A 257 1.08 -17.47 1.85
N GLU A 258 1.48 -18.43 1.02
CA GLU A 258 2.89 -18.84 0.92
C GLU A 258 3.75 -17.63 0.52
N HIS A 259 4.98 -17.57 0.98
CA HIS A 259 5.95 -16.48 0.71
C HIS A 259 5.59 -15.09 1.29
N VAL A 260 4.66 -15.04 2.25
CA VAL A 260 4.35 -13.81 2.98
C VAL A 260 5.07 -13.83 4.33
N ASN A 261 5.76 -12.74 4.65
CA ASN A 261 6.28 -12.54 5.99
C ASN A 261 5.11 -12.20 6.93
N VAL A 262 4.67 -13.21 7.69
CA VAL A 262 3.52 -13.09 8.59
C VAL A 262 3.70 -11.99 9.62
N LYS A 263 4.92 -11.85 10.18
CA LYS A 263 5.23 -10.82 11.18
C LYS A 263 5.03 -9.42 10.59
N HIS A 264 5.55 -9.18 9.39
CA HIS A 264 5.41 -7.90 8.70
C HIS A 264 3.97 -7.65 8.22
N LEU A 265 3.25 -8.70 7.78
CA LEU A 265 1.84 -8.56 7.41
C LEU A 265 0.99 -8.11 8.60
N ILE A 266 1.18 -8.74 9.77
CA ILE A 266 0.44 -8.37 10.98
C ILE A 266 0.85 -6.96 11.45
N TYR A 267 2.14 -6.61 11.39
CA TYR A 267 2.60 -5.25 11.66
C TYR A 267 1.89 -4.24 10.75
N THR A 268 1.91 -4.46 9.43
CA THR A 268 1.23 -3.60 8.44
C THR A 268 -0.28 -3.47 8.72
N ALA A 269 -0.92 -4.56 9.18
CA ALA A 269 -2.35 -4.53 9.47
C ALA A 269 -2.71 -3.69 10.69
N ILE A 270 -1.79 -3.54 11.66
CA ILE A 270 -2.01 -2.83 12.91
C ILE A 270 -1.58 -1.36 12.80
N THR A 271 -0.61 -1.03 11.94
CA THR A 271 -0.03 0.32 11.79
C THR A 271 -0.65 1.12 10.65
#